data_94819cb105fe31e20e0826a5ed7b47e0
#
_entry.id   94819cb105fe31e20e0826a5ed7b47e0
#
_cell.length_a   1.000
_cell.length_b   1.000
_cell.length_c   1.000
_cell.angle_alpha   90.00
_cell.angle_beta   90.00
_cell.angle_gamma   90.00
#
_symmetry.space_group_name_H-M   'P 1'
#
loop_
_entity.id
_entity.type
_entity.pdbx_description
1 polymer ?
#
loop_
_entity_poly.entity_id
_entity_poly.type
_entity_poly.pdbx_seq_one_letter_code
_entity_poly.pdbx_strand_id
1 'polypeptide(L)'
;MAQKLIMPINEARITASYKSKNYKKLFGYTHYGIDMTDKNRRTLTVWGSGIGEVVECGWSDSGGNVVVVIYRDCLLTDGTVRDLVIRYYHLASIYVKKGQKITKDSKLGLYGNTGFSSGAHLHIEIDTDAREKYACYTPQISKNSGVLKRGTDSTIDPIRCLYVKSSSPDWQSVVSSGFNTVNNNGIDFPKY
;
A
#
# COMPACT_ATOMS: atom_id res chain seq x y z
N MET A 1 -0.08 20.33 11.77
CA MET A 1 -0.45 20.63 10.35
C MET A 1 -0.69 19.31 9.64
N ALA A 2 -1.78 19.23 8.89
CA ALA A 2 -2.07 18.02 8.11
C ALA A 2 -0.99 17.75 7.06
N GLN A 3 -0.65 16.48 6.86
CA GLN A 3 0.35 16.06 5.88
C GLN A 3 -0.30 15.35 4.69
N LYS A 4 0.26 15.55 3.51
CA LYS A 4 -0.03 14.74 2.32
C LYS A 4 0.93 13.56 2.27
N LEU A 5 0.40 12.36 2.12
CA LEU A 5 1.21 11.16 1.97
C LEU A 5 1.65 11.00 0.52
N ILE A 6 2.93 10.69 0.33
CA ILE A 6 3.54 10.53 -0.99
C ILE A 6 3.58 9.05 -1.37
N MET A 7 3.41 8.76 -2.64
CA MET A 7 3.58 7.42 -3.20
C MET A 7 4.95 6.83 -2.83
N PRO A 8 5.01 5.58 -2.30
CA PRO A 8 6.23 5.02 -1.74
C PRO A 8 7.28 4.57 -2.76
N ILE A 9 6.94 4.52 -4.03
CA ILE A 9 7.89 4.29 -5.14
C ILE A 9 7.73 5.35 -6.22
N ASN A 10 8.86 5.79 -6.79
CA ASN A 10 8.86 6.96 -7.69
C ASN A 10 8.40 6.64 -9.11
N GLU A 11 8.62 5.43 -9.61
CA GLU A 11 8.33 5.02 -10.99
C GLU A 11 7.43 3.77 -10.97
N ALA A 12 6.25 3.92 -10.37
CA ALA A 12 5.36 2.79 -10.18
C ALA A 12 4.39 2.61 -11.37
N ARG A 13 4.13 1.36 -11.65
CA ARG A 13 3.06 0.90 -12.52
C ARG A 13 2.06 0.13 -11.67
N ILE A 14 0.82 0.56 -11.64
CA ILE A 14 -0.23 -0.16 -10.92
C ILE A 14 -0.59 -1.42 -11.72
N THR A 15 -0.46 -2.57 -11.09
CA THR A 15 -0.76 -3.88 -11.68
C THR A 15 -2.07 -4.46 -11.18
N ALA A 16 -2.53 -4.08 -9.99
CA ALA A 16 -3.86 -4.39 -9.50
C ALA A 16 -4.42 -3.23 -8.68
N SER A 17 -5.66 -2.84 -8.95
CA SER A 17 -6.35 -1.75 -8.25
C SER A 17 -7.07 -2.25 -6.99
N TYR A 18 -7.38 -1.30 -6.12
CA TYR A 18 -8.21 -1.52 -4.94
C TYR A 18 -9.58 -2.10 -5.33
N LYS A 19 -9.97 -3.18 -4.65
CA LYS A 19 -11.23 -3.93 -4.89
C LYS A 19 -11.51 -4.28 -6.35
N SER A 20 -10.45 -4.55 -7.12
CA SER A 20 -10.56 -4.97 -8.52
C SER A 20 -11.46 -6.20 -8.68
N LYS A 21 -12.48 -6.08 -9.53
CA LYS A 21 -13.41 -7.18 -9.84
C LYS A 21 -12.69 -8.34 -10.56
N ASN A 22 -11.74 -8.03 -11.44
CA ASN A 22 -10.97 -9.04 -12.15
C ASN A 22 -10.03 -9.80 -11.20
N TYR A 23 -9.41 -9.10 -10.26
CA TYR A 23 -8.61 -9.73 -9.21
C TYR A 23 -9.45 -10.72 -8.40
N LYS A 24 -10.64 -10.29 -7.94
CA LYS A 24 -11.57 -11.16 -7.21
C LYS A 24 -12.02 -12.37 -8.04
N LYS A 25 -12.28 -12.18 -9.33
CA LYS A 25 -12.67 -13.28 -10.25
C LYS A 25 -11.55 -14.30 -10.39
N LEU A 26 -10.29 -13.84 -10.44
CA LEU A 26 -9.13 -14.71 -10.68
C LEU A 26 -8.66 -15.42 -9.41
N PHE A 27 -8.60 -14.72 -8.28
CA PHE A 27 -8.03 -15.23 -7.03
C PHE A 27 -9.08 -15.64 -5.99
N GLY A 28 -10.36 -15.34 -6.20
CA GLY A 28 -11.44 -15.71 -5.31
C GLY A 28 -11.64 -14.81 -4.09
N TYR A 29 -10.79 -13.78 -3.89
CA TYR A 29 -10.89 -12.85 -2.77
C TYR A 29 -10.75 -11.38 -3.20
N THR A 30 -11.22 -10.48 -2.33
CA THR A 30 -11.18 -9.05 -2.59
C THR A 30 -9.77 -8.51 -2.36
N HIS A 31 -9.29 -7.67 -3.28
CA HIS A 31 -8.01 -6.97 -3.19
C HIS A 31 -8.19 -5.67 -2.40
N TYR A 32 -7.72 -5.65 -1.15
CA TYR A 32 -7.93 -4.51 -0.24
C TYR A 32 -6.86 -3.42 -0.33
N GLY A 33 -5.97 -3.51 -1.30
CA GLY A 33 -4.90 -2.57 -1.53
C GLY A 33 -4.68 -2.29 -3.01
N ILE A 34 -3.50 -1.84 -3.33
CA ILE A 34 -3.00 -1.74 -4.70
C ILE A 34 -1.69 -2.48 -4.84
N ASP A 35 -1.51 -3.14 -5.98
CA ASP A 35 -0.23 -3.73 -6.37
C ASP A 35 0.47 -2.82 -7.36
N MET A 36 1.77 -2.68 -7.17
CA MET A 36 2.59 -1.85 -8.04
C MET A 36 3.95 -2.48 -8.31
N THR A 37 4.43 -2.29 -9.52
CA THR A 37 5.77 -2.69 -9.94
C THR A 37 6.51 -1.50 -10.53
N ASP A 38 7.82 -1.61 -10.65
CA ASP A 38 8.58 -0.70 -11.53
C ASP A 38 8.22 -0.95 -13.00
N LYS A 39 8.06 0.12 -13.78
CA LYS A 39 7.77 0.04 -15.22
C LYS A 39 8.84 -0.75 -15.99
N ASN A 40 10.08 -0.73 -15.53
CA ASN A 40 11.22 -1.41 -16.12
C ASN A 40 11.56 -2.73 -15.41
N ARG A 41 10.71 -3.20 -14.49
CA ARG A 41 10.89 -4.43 -13.69
C ARG A 41 12.18 -4.44 -12.84
N ARG A 42 12.69 -3.28 -12.46
CA ARG A 42 13.81 -3.16 -11.53
C ARG A 42 13.32 -3.37 -10.10
N THR A 43 14.18 -3.84 -9.22
CA THR A 43 13.90 -3.83 -7.80
C THR A 43 14.07 -2.42 -7.26
N LEU A 44 12.98 -1.83 -6.78
CA LEU A 44 12.98 -0.46 -6.28
C LEU A 44 12.98 -0.39 -4.76
N THR A 45 13.61 0.65 -4.27
CA THR A 45 13.49 1.04 -2.86
C THR A 45 12.05 1.49 -2.58
N VAL A 46 11.50 0.95 -1.51
CA VAL A 46 10.24 1.40 -0.91
C VAL A 46 10.57 2.48 0.12
N TRP A 47 9.98 3.64 -0.06
CA TRP A 47 10.19 4.81 0.78
C TRP A 47 9.04 4.99 1.76
N GLY A 48 9.26 5.74 2.83
CA GLY A 48 8.18 6.25 3.67
C GLY A 48 7.26 7.17 2.87
N SER A 49 6.00 7.22 3.25
CA SER A 49 5.01 8.08 2.58
C SER A 49 4.89 9.48 3.21
N GLY A 50 5.41 9.66 4.41
CA GLY A 50 5.32 10.92 5.17
C GLY A 50 6.03 10.80 6.52
N ILE A 51 5.69 11.70 7.45
CA ILE A 51 6.14 11.63 8.83
C ILE A 51 5.31 10.58 9.57
N GLY A 52 5.94 9.50 10.01
CA GLY A 52 5.26 8.35 10.62
C GLY A 52 6.11 7.60 11.62
N GLU A 53 5.53 6.54 12.16
CA GLU A 53 6.19 5.61 13.07
C GLU A 53 5.97 4.18 12.61
N VAL A 54 7.04 3.40 12.54
CA VAL A 54 6.97 1.96 12.29
C VAL A 54 6.40 1.28 13.53
N VAL A 55 5.17 0.81 13.43
CA VAL A 55 4.46 0.16 14.54
C VAL A 55 4.64 -1.34 14.56
N GLU A 56 4.96 -1.92 13.41
CA GLU A 56 5.31 -3.33 13.26
C GLU A 56 6.18 -3.55 12.03
N CYS A 57 7.07 -4.53 12.08
CA CYS A 57 7.79 -5.03 10.91
C CYS A 57 8.27 -6.46 11.17
N GLY A 58 8.36 -7.26 10.11
CA GLY A 58 8.79 -8.65 10.19
C GLY A 58 8.06 -9.54 9.20
N TRP A 59 8.06 -10.84 9.50
CA TRP A 59 7.45 -11.86 8.66
C TRP A 59 5.95 -12.04 8.98
N SER A 60 5.17 -12.22 7.92
CA SER A 60 3.76 -12.62 7.94
C SER A 60 3.56 -13.69 6.86
N ASP A 61 2.79 -14.75 7.15
CA ASP A 61 2.59 -15.85 6.19
C ASP A 61 1.95 -15.40 4.88
N SER A 62 1.02 -14.46 4.94
CA SER A 62 0.38 -13.89 3.76
C SER A 62 1.20 -12.76 3.14
N GLY A 63 1.70 -11.84 3.95
CA GLY A 63 2.39 -10.62 3.49
C GLY A 63 3.88 -10.80 3.18
N GLY A 64 4.49 -11.91 3.62
CA GLY A 64 5.94 -12.07 3.58
C GLY A 64 6.62 -11.10 4.54
N ASN A 65 7.68 -10.46 4.10
CA ASN A 65 8.29 -9.36 4.84
C ASN A 65 7.38 -8.12 4.75
N VAL A 66 6.94 -7.63 5.91
CA VAL A 66 5.97 -6.55 6.04
C VAL A 66 6.54 -5.42 6.88
N VAL A 67 6.24 -4.19 6.49
CA VAL A 67 6.42 -2.99 7.32
C VAL A 67 5.07 -2.33 7.50
N VAL A 68 4.73 -1.98 8.72
CA VAL A 68 3.48 -1.29 9.07
C VAL A 68 3.82 0.06 9.70
N VAL A 69 3.29 1.12 9.12
CA VAL A 69 3.55 2.49 9.56
C VAL A 69 2.25 3.20 9.88
N ILE A 70 2.20 3.87 11.03
CA ILE A 70 1.15 4.82 11.34
C ILE A 70 1.57 6.22 10.94
N TYR A 71 0.68 6.91 10.23
CA TYR A 71 0.80 8.30 9.82
C TYR A 71 -0.31 9.11 10.47
N ARG A 72 0.05 10.20 11.15
CA ARG A 72 -0.92 11.07 11.84
C ARG A 72 -1.31 12.26 10.97
N ASP A 73 -2.51 12.78 11.19
CA ASP A 73 -3.02 13.99 10.53
C ASP A 73 -2.89 13.96 9.00
N CYS A 74 -3.25 12.86 8.37
CA CYS A 74 -3.18 12.70 6.92
C CYS A 74 -4.35 13.40 6.22
N LEU A 75 -4.03 14.27 5.26
CA LEU A 75 -5.01 14.94 4.42
C LEU A 75 -5.47 14.02 3.29
N LEU A 76 -6.77 13.75 3.23
CA LEU A 76 -7.40 13.02 2.14
C LEU A 76 -7.80 13.97 1.00
N THR A 77 -8.08 13.39 -0.18
CA THR A 77 -8.48 14.16 -1.36
C THR A 77 -9.83 14.87 -1.23
N ASP A 78 -10.68 14.42 -0.31
CA ASP A 78 -11.96 15.07 0.02
C ASP A 78 -11.83 16.18 1.07
N GLY A 79 -10.59 16.52 1.48
CA GLY A 79 -10.31 17.55 2.47
C GLY A 79 -10.40 17.08 3.92
N THR A 80 -10.80 15.85 4.18
CA THR A 80 -10.82 15.32 5.56
C THR A 80 -9.40 15.01 6.04
N VAL A 81 -9.20 15.12 7.36
CA VAL A 81 -7.92 14.80 8.01
C VAL A 81 -8.13 13.65 8.98
N ARG A 82 -7.29 12.63 8.90
CA ARG A 82 -7.32 11.49 9.81
C ARG A 82 -6.00 10.75 9.89
N ASP A 83 -5.88 9.95 10.93
CA ASP A 83 -4.78 9.02 11.05
C ASP A 83 -4.98 7.84 10.10
N LEU A 84 -3.88 7.38 9.49
CA LEU A 84 -3.87 6.24 8.58
C LEU A 84 -2.78 5.26 8.98
N VAL A 85 -3.06 3.98 8.76
CA VAL A 85 -2.07 2.91 8.82
C VAL A 85 -1.80 2.43 7.41
N ILE A 86 -0.53 2.38 7.00
CA ILE A 86 -0.12 1.79 5.73
C ILE A 86 0.69 0.54 6.01
N ARG A 87 0.32 -0.55 5.34
CA ARG A 87 1.03 -1.82 5.31
C ARG A 87 1.73 -1.97 3.98
N TYR A 88 3.01 -2.27 4.03
CA TYR A 88 3.89 -2.50 2.88
C TYR A 88 4.27 -3.97 2.87
N TYR A 89 3.80 -4.72 1.86
CA TYR A 89 3.93 -6.17 1.78
C TYR A 89 4.93 -6.65 0.74
N HIS A 90 5.24 -7.93 0.82
CA HIS A 90 6.05 -8.70 -0.13
C HIS A 90 7.48 -8.19 -0.29
N LEU A 91 8.02 -7.49 0.74
CA LEU A 91 9.34 -6.90 0.68
C LEU A 91 10.43 -7.99 0.56
N ALA A 92 11.42 -7.75 -0.27
CA ALA A 92 12.63 -8.59 -0.32
C ALA A 92 13.49 -8.38 0.92
N SER A 93 13.54 -7.15 1.42
CA SER A 93 14.29 -6.78 2.62
C SER A 93 13.61 -5.64 3.37
N ILE A 94 13.83 -5.60 4.69
CA ILE A 94 13.35 -4.57 5.60
C ILE A 94 14.55 -3.79 6.13
N TYR A 95 14.51 -2.44 6.09
CA TYR A 95 15.59 -1.56 6.51
C TYR A 95 15.27 -0.74 7.77
N VAL A 96 14.08 -0.93 8.31
CA VAL A 96 13.58 -0.23 9.50
C VAL A 96 13.26 -1.21 10.63
N LYS A 97 13.09 -0.68 11.82
CA LYS A 97 12.70 -1.44 13.01
C LYS A 97 11.46 -0.84 13.67
N LYS A 98 10.75 -1.66 14.44
CA LYS A 98 9.62 -1.22 15.26
C LYS A 98 10.01 -0.05 16.19
N GLY A 99 9.14 0.95 16.29
CA GLY A 99 9.34 2.19 17.03
C GLY A 99 10.16 3.25 16.31
N GLN A 100 10.67 2.95 15.11
CA GLN A 100 11.44 3.92 14.34
C GLN A 100 10.54 5.03 13.79
N LYS A 101 10.92 6.28 14.03
CA LYS A 101 10.33 7.44 13.35
C LYS A 101 10.88 7.53 11.93
N ILE A 102 10.01 7.81 10.99
CA ILE A 102 10.37 7.88 9.58
C ILE A 102 9.81 9.14 8.93
N THR A 103 10.35 9.46 7.76
CA THR A 103 9.87 10.52 6.87
C THR A 103 9.67 9.96 5.46
N LYS A 104 9.19 10.78 4.55
CA LYS A 104 9.08 10.45 3.11
C LYS A 104 10.44 10.09 2.45
N ASP A 105 11.56 10.45 3.08
CA ASP A 105 12.92 10.18 2.59
C ASP A 105 13.58 8.98 3.29
N SER A 106 12.84 8.30 4.17
CA SER A 106 13.31 7.09 4.86
C SER A 106 13.12 5.87 3.97
N LYS A 107 14.19 5.07 3.81
CA LYS A 107 14.13 3.79 3.12
C LYS A 107 13.49 2.75 4.04
N LEU A 108 12.34 2.19 3.64
CA LEU A 108 11.65 1.13 4.40
C LEU A 108 12.20 -0.25 4.04
N GLY A 109 12.57 -0.47 2.79
CA GLY A 109 13.05 -1.74 2.28
C GLY A 109 13.15 -1.76 0.76
N LEU A 110 13.23 -2.96 0.20
CA LEU A 110 13.09 -3.20 -1.24
C LEU A 110 11.81 -4.01 -1.46
N TYR A 111 11.03 -3.69 -2.48
CA TYR A 111 9.93 -4.58 -2.83
C TYR A 111 10.46 -5.90 -3.41
N GLY A 112 9.67 -6.95 -3.29
CA GLY A 112 10.12 -8.29 -3.67
C GLY A 112 8.97 -9.21 -4.00
N ASN A 113 9.14 -10.50 -3.65
CA ASN A 113 8.20 -11.57 -3.94
C ASN A 113 8.08 -12.53 -2.75
N THR A 114 8.03 -12.01 -1.53
CA THR A 114 7.94 -12.83 -0.32
C THR A 114 6.49 -13.03 0.13
N GLY A 115 6.22 -14.10 0.86
CA GLY A 115 4.88 -14.47 1.30
C GLY A 115 3.98 -15.01 0.17
N PHE A 116 2.68 -14.75 0.26
CA PHE A 116 1.70 -15.18 -0.75
C PHE A 116 1.70 -14.23 -1.93
N SER A 117 2.63 -14.42 -2.86
CA SER A 117 2.85 -13.56 -4.02
C SER A 117 3.21 -14.39 -5.25
N SER A 118 2.67 -14.03 -6.41
CA SER A 118 2.91 -14.70 -7.69
C SER A 118 4.02 -14.07 -8.54
N GLY A 119 4.58 -12.95 -8.08
CA GLY A 119 5.64 -12.23 -8.80
C GLY A 119 6.08 -10.98 -8.04
N ALA A 120 7.27 -10.48 -8.35
CA ALA A 120 7.83 -9.33 -7.65
C ALA A 120 6.96 -8.07 -7.82
N HIS A 121 6.46 -7.56 -6.71
CA HIS A 121 5.66 -6.33 -6.64
C HIS A 121 5.65 -5.76 -5.21
N LEU A 122 5.22 -4.53 -5.06
CA LEU A 122 4.83 -3.96 -3.78
C LEU A 122 3.30 -3.96 -3.69
N HIS A 123 2.77 -4.62 -2.66
CA HIS A 123 1.37 -4.47 -2.27
C HIS A 123 1.28 -3.51 -1.11
N ILE A 124 0.38 -2.53 -1.18
CA ILE A 124 0.07 -1.64 -0.06
C ILE A 124 -1.41 -1.66 0.27
N GLU A 125 -1.70 -1.71 1.56
CA GLU A 125 -3.04 -1.52 2.11
C GLU A 125 -3.07 -0.28 2.99
N ILE A 126 -4.16 0.48 2.94
CA ILE A 126 -4.35 1.67 3.76
C ILE A 126 -5.61 1.51 4.59
N ASP A 127 -5.47 1.68 5.88
CA ASP A 127 -6.52 1.48 6.87
C ASP A 127 -6.77 2.77 7.65
N THR A 128 -8.04 3.08 7.87
CA THR A 128 -8.48 4.21 8.69
C THR A 128 -8.62 3.85 10.16
N ASP A 129 -8.55 2.56 10.52
CA ASP A 129 -8.55 2.13 11.90
C ASP A 129 -7.13 2.10 12.48
N ALA A 130 -6.69 3.24 12.98
CA ALA A 130 -5.37 3.40 13.59
C ALA A 130 -5.33 2.98 15.07
N ARG A 131 -6.44 2.49 15.64
CA ARG A 131 -6.53 2.10 17.05
C ARG A 131 -6.14 0.67 17.31
N GLU A 132 -6.41 -0.22 16.37
CA GLU A 132 -6.19 -1.64 16.56
C GLU A 132 -4.77 -2.07 16.18
N LYS A 133 -4.32 -3.11 16.87
CA LYS A 133 -3.06 -3.77 16.55
C LYS A 133 -3.10 -4.16 15.06
N TYR A 134 -2.24 -3.62 14.35
CA TYR A 134 -2.04 -3.56 12.91
C TYR A 134 -1.95 -4.93 12.25
N ALA A 135 -2.98 -5.74 12.45
CA ALA A 135 -3.08 -7.07 11.88
C ALA A 135 -3.08 -7.02 10.36
N CYS A 136 -2.48 -8.01 9.76
CA CYS A 136 -2.53 -8.21 8.32
C CYS A 136 -3.99 -8.32 7.85
N TYR A 137 -4.31 -7.58 6.82
CA TYR A 137 -5.66 -7.36 6.36
C TYR A 137 -5.98 -8.21 5.13
N THR A 138 -6.04 -9.50 5.29
CA THR A 138 -6.53 -10.40 4.23
C THR A 138 -7.61 -11.32 4.82
N PRO A 139 -8.85 -10.81 4.93
CA PRO A 139 -9.93 -11.51 5.60
C PRO A 139 -10.17 -12.91 5.07
N GLN A 140 -9.96 -13.12 3.77
CA GLN A 140 -10.18 -14.41 3.11
C GLN A 140 -9.01 -15.39 3.28
N ILE A 141 -7.82 -14.90 3.56
CA ILE A 141 -6.62 -15.74 3.77
C ILE A 141 -6.41 -16.00 5.26
N SER A 142 -6.69 -15.04 6.11
CA SER A 142 -6.54 -15.16 7.56
C SER A 142 -7.88 -15.05 8.28
N LYS A 143 -8.42 -16.17 8.72
CA LYS A 143 -9.62 -16.22 9.59
C LYS A 143 -9.43 -15.49 10.92
N ASN A 144 -8.19 -15.12 11.25
CA ASN A 144 -7.81 -14.43 12.48
C ASN A 144 -7.48 -12.95 12.28
N SER A 145 -7.65 -12.41 11.07
CA SER A 145 -7.42 -10.98 10.85
C SER A 145 -8.40 -10.14 11.68
N GLY A 146 -7.94 -9.01 12.18
CA GLY A 146 -8.77 -8.11 12.97
C GLY A 146 -10.06 -7.69 12.29
N VAL A 147 -10.06 -7.64 10.96
CA VAL A 147 -11.23 -7.32 10.12
C VAL A 147 -12.33 -8.34 10.21
N LEU A 148 -11.99 -9.62 10.06
CA LEU A 148 -13.02 -10.68 10.20
C LEU A 148 -13.62 -10.69 11.60
N LYS A 149 -12.82 -10.41 12.62
CA LYS A 149 -13.30 -10.31 14.00
C LYS A 149 -14.25 -9.14 14.20
N ARG A 150 -14.03 -8.05 13.47
CA ARG A 150 -14.87 -6.84 13.58
C ARG A 150 -16.08 -6.85 12.66
N GLY A 151 -16.05 -7.65 11.61
CA GLY A 151 -17.08 -7.66 10.57
C GLY A 151 -17.14 -6.38 9.75
N THR A 152 -16.16 -5.48 9.89
CA THR A 152 -16.12 -4.19 9.20
C THR A 152 -14.81 -4.03 8.41
N ASP A 153 -14.93 -3.49 7.21
CA ASP A 153 -13.82 -3.13 6.35
C ASP A 153 -13.51 -1.63 6.55
N SER A 154 -12.36 -1.33 7.16
CA SER A 154 -11.87 0.02 7.37
C SER A 154 -10.78 0.44 6.37
N THR A 155 -10.49 -0.41 5.37
CA THR A 155 -9.57 -0.04 4.30
C THR A 155 -10.16 1.04 3.39
N ILE A 156 -9.28 1.86 2.83
CA ILE A 156 -9.66 2.87 1.85
C ILE A 156 -8.86 2.71 0.57
N ASP A 157 -9.45 3.17 -0.54
CA ASP A 157 -8.74 3.24 -1.80
C ASP A 157 -7.53 4.17 -1.67
N PRO A 158 -6.31 3.70 -1.96
CA PRO A 158 -5.10 4.52 -1.87
C PRO A 158 -5.13 5.82 -2.69
N ILE A 159 -5.93 5.91 -3.75
CA ILE A 159 -6.12 7.14 -4.53
C ILE A 159 -6.69 8.30 -3.70
N ARG A 160 -7.35 7.98 -2.58
CA ARG A 160 -7.94 9.00 -1.70
C ARG A 160 -6.93 9.69 -0.79
N CYS A 161 -5.71 9.18 -0.66
CA CYS A 161 -4.76 9.70 0.32
C CYS A 161 -3.29 9.68 -0.13
N LEU A 162 -2.94 8.98 -1.20
CA LEU A 162 -1.60 9.02 -1.75
C LEU A 162 -1.49 10.03 -2.88
N TYR A 163 -0.43 10.81 -2.84
CA TYR A 163 -0.12 11.84 -3.82
C TYR A 163 1.14 11.47 -4.60
N VAL A 164 1.17 11.79 -5.88
CA VAL A 164 2.37 11.66 -6.71
C VAL A 164 3.07 13.00 -6.83
N LYS A 165 4.40 13.00 -6.86
CA LYS A 165 5.16 14.23 -7.05
C LYS A 165 4.86 14.80 -8.43
N SER A 166 4.47 16.07 -8.51
CA SER A 166 4.15 16.76 -9.77
C SER A 166 5.32 16.83 -10.74
N SER A 167 6.55 16.73 -10.22
CA SER A 167 7.80 16.74 -10.99
C SER A 167 8.26 15.36 -11.43
N SER A 168 7.51 14.28 -11.13
CA SER A 168 7.86 12.94 -11.61
C SER A 168 7.32 12.76 -13.04
N PRO A 169 8.14 12.92 -14.08
CA PRO A 169 7.68 12.75 -15.46
C PRO A 169 7.30 11.31 -15.78
N ASP A 170 7.66 10.38 -14.91
CA ASP A 170 7.56 8.94 -15.14
C ASP A 170 6.47 8.25 -14.32
N TRP A 171 5.69 9.00 -13.52
CA TRP A 171 4.51 8.42 -12.91
C TRP A 171 3.48 8.11 -14.01
N GLN A 172 3.40 6.87 -14.39
CA GLN A 172 2.33 6.38 -15.23
C GLN A 172 1.48 5.41 -14.39
N SER A 173 0.26 5.79 -14.12
CA SER A 173 -0.77 4.83 -13.78
C SER A 173 -1.08 4.00 -15.03
N VAL A 174 -0.16 3.11 -15.39
CA VAL A 174 -0.41 2.18 -16.50
C VAL A 174 -1.16 1.00 -15.93
N VAL A 175 -2.42 1.00 -16.19
CA VAL A 175 -3.28 -0.16 -16.08
C VAL A 175 -2.80 -1.19 -17.10
N SER A 176 -2.00 -2.15 -16.68
CA SER A 176 -1.66 -3.26 -17.54
C SER A 176 -2.54 -4.45 -17.22
N SER A 177 -3.20 -4.88 -18.25
CA SER A 177 -3.64 -6.24 -18.53
C SER A 177 -4.20 -7.06 -17.35
N GLY A 178 -5.45 -7.30 -17.37
CA GLY A 178 -6.09 -8.45 -16.73
C GLY A 178 -6.64 -8.21 -15.32
N PHE A 179 -6.01 -7.43 -14.46
CA PHE A 179 -6.46 -7.25 -13.09
C PHE A 179 -7.25 -5.95 -12.85
N ASN A 180 -7.08 -4.98 -13.71
CA ASN A 180 -7.76 -3.70 -13.61
C ASN A 180 -9.00 -3.65 -14.50
N THR A 181 -10.12 -3.38 -13.87
CA THR A 181 -11.42 -3.18 -14.55
C THR A 181 -11.74 -1.72 -14.79
N VAL A 182 -10.89 -0.82 -14.35
CA VAL A 182 -11.10 0.58 -14.64
C VAL A 182 -10.78 0.77 -16.11
N ASN A 183 -11.80 1.17 -16.88
CA ASN A 183 -11.69 1.58 -18.27
C ASN A 183 -10.29 2.10 -18.56
N ASN A 184 -9.69 1.76 -19.66
CA ASN A 184 -8.34 2.06 -20.17
C ASN A 184 -7.73 3.44 -19.83
N ASN A 185 -8.39 4.23 -19.02
CA ASN A 185 -7.96 5.48 -18.42
C ASN A 185 -7.28 5.15 -17.12
N GLY A 186 -6.00 5.32 -17.01
CA GLY A 186 -5.20 5.02 -15.84
C GLY A 186 -5.81 5.53 -14.52
N ILE A 187 -5.31 5.03 -13.40
CA ILE A 187 -5.68 5.54 -12.07
C ILE A 187 -4.93 6.86 -11.88
N ASP A 188 -5.66 7.98 -11.88
CA ASP A 188 -5.06 9.29 -11.62
C ASP A 188 -4.94 9.55 -10.12
N PHE A 189 -3.71 9.44 -9.62
CA PHE A 189 -3.41 9.89 -8.27
C PHE A 189 -3.32 11.43 -8.22
N PRO A 190 -3.78 12.05 -7.14
CA PRO A 190 -3.68 13.50 -6.96
C PRO A 190 -2.22 13.93 -6.91
N LYS A 191 -1.93 15.10 -7.50
CA LYS A 191 -0.58 15.68 -7.49
C LYS A 191 -0.31 16.38 -6.16
N TYR A 192 0.93 16.22 -5.70
CA TYR A 192 1.43 16.85 -4.48
C TYR A 192 1.66 18.35 -4.67
#